data_90ae1f82590c6c4b1be9f984925b7539
#
_entry.id   90ae1f82590c6c4b1be9f984925b7539
#
_cell.length_a   1.000
_cell.length_b   1.000
_cell.length_c   1.000
_cell.angle_alpha   90.00
_cell.angle_beta   90.00
_cell.angle_gamma   90.00
#
_symmetry.space_group_name_H-M   'P 1'
#
loop_
_entity.id
_entity.type
_entity.pdbx_description
1 polymer ?
#
loop_
_entity_poly.entity_id
_entity_poly.type
_entity_poly.pdbx_seq_one_letter_code
_entity_poly.pdbx_strand_id
1 'polypeptide(L)'
;NDGKVALIEGDGSLLMHIQELETIQRHGVKMLINIMNDGGYGAEFHKFRARNIEPGQAIHGRADLAATASGFGLRSATVTQMGKMPALFAEHERANTATLWDVHTDDLIPSRAYRRVHYGEA
;
A
#
# COMPACT_ATOMS: atom_id res chain seq x y z
N ASN A 1 6.77 -1.80 25.65
CA ASN A 1 7.62 -1.79 24.46
C ASN A 1 7.38 -0.46 23.72
N ASP A 2 8.32 0.47 23.81
CA ASP A 2 8.16 1.82 23.22
C ASP A 2 8.54 1.84 21.71
N GLY A 3 8.47 0.67 21.07
CA GLY A 3 8.79 0.52 19.66
C GLY A 3 7.73 1.12 18.75
N LYS A 4 8.16 1.75 17.67
CA LYS A 4 7.29 2.20 16.58
C LYS A 4 6.99 1.01 15.66
N VAL A 5 5.73 0.87 15.23
CA VAL A 5 5.31 -0.18 14.31
C VAL A 5 4.99 0.44 12.96
N ALA A 6 5.58 -0.10 11.92
CA ALA A 6 5.22 0.23 10.54
C ALA A 6 4.91 -1.04 9.76
N LEU A 7 3.80 -1.04 9.04
CA LEU A 7 3.40 -2.05 8.07
C LEU A 7 3.61 -1.46 6.67
N ILE A 8 4.25 -2.21 5.79
CA ILE A 8 4.38 -1.87 4.36
C ILE A 8 3.86 -3.07 3.59
N GLU A 9 2.82 -2.85 2.80
CA GLU A 9 2.22 -3.92 1.99
C GLU A 9 1.58 -3.38 0.70
N GLY A 10 1.14 -4.28 -0.18
CA GLY A 10 0.40 -3.93 -1.40
C GLY A 10 -1.09 -3.77 -1.16
N ASP A 11 -1.76 -3.06 -2.06
CA ASP A 11 -3.21 -2.84 -2.04
C ASP A 11 -4.00 -4.15 -2.13
N GLY A 12 -3.59 -5.09 -3.00
CA GLY A 12 -4.21 -6.42 -3.08
C GLY A 12 -4.10 -7.21 -1.78
N SER A 13 -2.99 -7.08 -1.03
CA SER A 13 -2.83 -7.70 0.27
C SER A 13 -3.76 -7.06 1.30
N LEU A 14 -3.81 -5.74 1.39
CA LEU A 14 -4.73 -5.05 2.31
C LEU A 14 -6.19 -5.43 2.05
N LEU A 15 -6.61 -5.53 0.78
CA LEU A 15 -7.99 -5.88 0.43
C LEU A 15 -8.42 -7.25 0.94
N MET A 16 -7.48 -8.19 1.15
CA MET A 16 -7.79 -9.50 1.71
C MET A 16 -8.09 -9.50 3.21
N HIS A 17 -7.71 -8.44 3.93
CA HIS A 17 -7.92 -8.32 5.38
C HIS A 17 -8.30 -6.90 5.81
N ILE A 18 -8.92 -6.14 4.94
CA ILE A 18 -9.27 -4.73 5.14
C ILE A 18 -10.12 -4.48 6.39
N GLN A 19 -10.88 -5.48 6.85
CA GLN A 19 -11.66 -5.44 8.08
C GLN A 19 -10.80 -5.24 9.33
N GLU A 20 -9.51 -5.59 9.29
CA GLU A 20 -8.59 -5.41 10.41
C GLU A 20 -8.29 -3.92 10.71
N LEU A 21 -8.63 -3.02 9.80
CA LEU A 21 -8.58 -1.58 10.07
C LEU A 21 -9.53 -1.20 11.23
N GLU A 22 -10.69 -1.87 11.33
CA GLU A 22 -11.58 -1.73 12.50
C GLU A 22 -10.91 -2.21 13.77
N THR A 23 -10.28 -3.38 13.74
CA THR A 23 -9.56 -3.94 14.89
C THR A 23 -8.47 -2.97 15.38
N ILE A 24 -7.67 -2.42 14.46
CA ILE A 24 -6.62 -1.44 14.76
C ILE A 24 -7.22 -0.20 15.44
N GLN A 25 -8.32 0.32 14.89
CA GLN A 25 -8.99 1.49 15.43
C GLN A 25 -9.60 1.21 16.82
N ARG A 26 -10.32 0.12 16.96
CA ARG A 26 -11.00 -0.26 18.21
C ARG A 26 -10.03 -0.48 19.36
N HIS A 27 -8.83 -1.01 19.08
CA HIS A 27 -7.80 -1.23 20.09
C HIS A 27 -6.84 -0.04 20.28
N GLY A 28 -7.03 1.05 19.54
CA GLY A 28 -6.20 2.25 19.66
C GLY A 28 -4.72 1.99 19.33
N VAL A 29 -4.45 1.06 18.39
CA VAL A 29 -3.08 0.72 18.04
C VAL A 29 -2.44 1.87 17.30
N LYS A 30 -1.31 2.40 17.81
CA LYS A 30 -0.52 3.39 17.10
C LYS A 30 0.45 2.71 16.14
N MET A 31 0.19 2.81 14.84
CA MET A 31 1.06 2.28 13.79
C MET A 31 0.94 3.08 12.50
N LEU A 32 1.98 3.04 11.69
CA LEU A 32 1.96 3.53 10.32
C LEU A 32 1.67 2.38 9.37
N ILE A 33 0.62 2.52 8.56
CA ILE A 33 0.25 1.56 7.51
C ILE A 33 0.54 2.23 6.17
N ASN A 34 1.54 1.74 5.45
CA ASN A 34 1.95 2.27 4.16
C ASN A 34 1.57 1.28 3.07
N ILE A 35 0.56 1.61 2.29
CA ILE A 35 0.05 0.76 1.22
C ILE A 35 0.63 1.20 -0.12
N MET A 36 1.35 0.30 -0.76
CA MET A 36 1.87 0.48 -2.12
C MET A 36 0.76 0.08 -3.10
N ASN A 37 0.03 1.08 -3.60
CA ASN A 37 -1.16 0.90 -4.42
C ASN A 37 -0.80 1.02 -5.90
N ASP A 38 -0.66 -0.12 -6.58
CA ASP A 38 -0.47 -0.21 -8.03
C ASP A 38 -1.75 -0.61 -8.78
N GLY A 39 -2.84 -0.86 -8.06
CA GLY A 39 -4.15 -1.20 -8.62
C GLY A 39 -4.31 -2.67 -8.97
N GLY A 40 -3.52 -3.57 -8.39
CA GLY A 40 -3.60 -4.98 -8.70
C GLY A 40 -2.72 -5.87 -7.84
N TYR A 41 -2.70 -7.13 -8.22
CA TYR A 41 -1.72 -8.07 -7.69
C TYR A 41 -0.42 -7.93 -8.49
N GLY A 42 0.41 -6.93 -8.12
CA GLY A 42 1.58 -6.48 -8.87
C GLY A 42 2.53 -7.61 -9.27
N ALA A 43 2.83 -8.51 -8.33
CA ALA A 43 3.66 -9.68 -8.59
C ALA A 43 3.06 -10.57 -9.71
N GLU A 44 1.75 -10.71 -9.75
CA GLU A 44 1.08 -11.58 -10.72
C GLU A 44 0.97 -10.90 -12.10
N PHE A 45 0.54 -9.65 -12.17
CA PHE A 45 0.39 -9.02 -13.47
C PHE A 45 1.74 -8.78 -14.16
N HIS A 46 2.82 -8.49 -13.43
CA HIS A 46 4.17 -8.41 -14.01
C HIS A 46 4.67 -9.77 -14.51
N LYS A 47 4.35 -10.86 -13.80
CA LYS A 47 4.67 -12.23 -14.23
C LYS A 47 3.94 -12.61 -15.51
N PHE A 48 2.66 -12.24 -15.62
CA PHE A 48 1.89 -12.46 -16.84
C PHE A 48 2.46 -11.64 -18.01
N ARG A 49 2.73 -10.35 -17.81
CA ARG A 49 3.36 -9.48 -18.81
C ARG A 49 4.71 -10.03 -19.31
N ALA A 50 5.55 -10.51 -18.39
CA ALA A 50 6.84 -11.12 -18.75
C ALA A 50 6.71 -12.38 -19.61
N ARG A 51 5.56 -13.03 -19.62
CA ARG A 51 5.25 -14.23 -20.41
C ARG A 51 4.32 -13.96 -21.58
N ASN A 52 4.04 -12.69 -21.91
CA ASN A 52 3.07 -12.27 -22.91
C ASN A 52 1.66 -12.86 -22.68
N ILE A 53 1.26 -13.02 -21.41
CA ILE A 53 -0.08 -13.44 -21.01
C ILE A 53 -0.86 -12.19 -20.60
N GLU A 54 -2.13 -12.12 -20.98
CA GLU A 54 -3.04 -11.04 -20.63
C GLU A 54 -3.27 -11.01 -19.10
N PRO A 55 -2.93 -9.90 -18.39
CA PRO A 55 -2.96 -9.84 -16.94
C PRO A 55 -4.30 -9.41 -16.34
N GLY A 56 -5.36 -9.24 -17.14
CA GLY A 56 -6.60 -8.56 -16.73
C GLY A 56 -7.21 -9.06 -15.42
N GLN A 57 -7.12 -10.36 -15.13
CA GLN A 57 -7.63 -10.93 -13.88
C GLN A 57 -6.80 -10.54 -12.64
N ALA A 58 -5.58 -10.05 -12.81
CA ALA A 58 -4.71 -9.61 -11.74
C ALA A 58 -4.79 -8.09 -11.50
N ILE A 59 -5.57 -7.37 -12.30
CA ILE A 59 -5.74 -5.90 -12.23
C ILE A 59 -7.16 -5.61 -11.75
N HIS A 60 -7.30 -5.06 -10.55
CA HIS A 60 -8.60 -4.72 -9.98
C HIS A 60 -8.89 -3.20 -9.95
N GLY A 61 -7.92 -2.39 -10.36
CA GLY A 61 -8.01 -0.93 -10.30
C GLY A 61 -7.67 -0.36 -8.92
N ARG A 62 -7.39 0.94 -8.87
CA ARG A 62 -7.08 1.62 -7.61
C ARG A 62 -8.36 1.98 -6.87
N ALA A 63 -8.63 1.28 -5.78
CA ALA A 63 -9.61 1.71 -4.80
C ALA A 63 -9.08 2.93 -4.03
N ASP A 64 -9.97 3.78 -3.52
CA ASP A 64 -9.60 4.86 -2.59
C ASP A 64 -9.44 4.27 -1.18
N LEU A 65 -8.24 3.79 -0.91
CA LEU A 65 -7.91 3.14 0.36
C LEU A 65 -7.79 4.17 1.50
N ALA A 66 -7.43 5.41 1.17
CA ALA A 66 -7.40 6.48 2.16
C ALA A 66 -8.82 6.83 2.65
N ALA A 67 -9.79 6.98 1.75
CA ALA A 67 -11.19 7.19 2.14
C ALA A 67 -11.75 5.99 2.91
N THR A 68 -11.40 4.76 2.50
CA THR A 68 -11.82 3.55 3.20
C THR A 68 -11.27 3.51 4.63
N ALA A 69 -9.99 3.78 4.84
CA ALA A 69 -9.38 3.85 6.17
C ALA A 69 -10.01 4.95 7.03
N SER A 70 -10.30 6.11 6.44
CA SER A 70 -11.02 7.20 7.11
C SER A 70 -12.42 6.76 7.55
N GLY A 71 -13.11 5.94 6.74
CA GLY A 71 -14.42 5.35 7.09
C GLY A 71 -14.36 4.43 8.31
N PHE A 72 -13.23 3.77 8.55
CA PHE A 72 -12.96 3.02 9.79
C PHE A 72 -12.48 3.89 10.96
N GLY A 73 -12.33 5.20 10.75
CA GLY A 73 -11.90 6.15 11.79
C GLY A 73 -10.39 6.32 11.91
N LEU A 74 -9.59 5.78 11.00
CA LEU A 74 -8.15 6.01 10.98
C LEU A 74 -7.82 7.37 10.33
N ARG A 75 -6.69 7.94 10.72
CA ARG A 75 -6.08 9.01 9.92
C ARG A 75 -5.57 8.44 8.62
N SER A 76 -5.75 9.16 7.52
CA SER A 76 -5.31 8.66 6.22
C SER A 76 -4.92 9.78 5.26
N ALA A 77 -4.13 9.45 4.25
CA ALA A 77 -3.77 10.33 3.17
C ALA A 77 -3.46 9.55 1.90
N THR A 78 -3.90 10.07 0.75
CA THR A 78 -3.45 9.61 -0.56
C THR A 78 -2.15 10.31 -0.92
N VAL A 79 -1.13 9.54 -1.26
CA VAL A 79 0.22 10.03 -1.58
C VAL A 79 0.53 9.78 -3.05
N THR A 80 0.53 10.84 -3.84
CA THR A 80 0.89 10.83 -5.27
C THR A 80 2.23 11.53 -5.54
N GLN A 81 2.82 12.15 -4.51
CA GLN A 81 4.06 12.90 -4.61
C GLN A 81 4.93 12.62 -3.38
N MET A 82 6.10 12.05 -3.60
CA MET A 82 7.05 11.69 -2.53
C MET A 82 7.49 12.89 -1.68
N GLY A 83 7.52 14.09 -2.25
CA GLY A 83 7.87 15.32 -1.52
C GLY A 83 6.94 15.66 -0.35
N LYS A 84 5.74 15.07 -0.28
CA LYS A 84 4.81 15.25 0.84
C LYS A 84 5.11 14.34 2.04
N MET A 85 5.89 13.27 1.85
CA MET A 85 6.15 12.27 2.89
C MET A 85 6.72 12.85 4.19
N PRO A 86 7.69 13.79 4.19
CA PRO A 86 8.22 14.36 5.44
C PRO A 86 7.16 15.04 6.29
N ALA A 87 6.25 15.81 5.67
CA ALA A 87 5.16 16.48 6.40
C ALA A 87 4.16 15.46 6.97
N LEU A 88 3.74 14.47 6.18
CA LEU A 88 2.86 13.39 6.62
C LEU A 88 3.47 12.57 7.76
N PHE A 89 4.78 12.31 7.70
CA PHE A 89 5.48 11.62 8.78
C PHE A 89 5.46 12.43 10.08
N ALA A 90 5.74 13.74 10.00
CA ALA A 90 5.65 14.61 11.16
C ALA A 90 4.23 14.68 11.75
N GLU A 91 3.19 14.59 10.92
CA GLU A 91 1.81 14.51 11.39
C GLU A 91 1.52 13.18 12.09
N HIS A 92 1.99 12.05 11.53
CA HIS A 92 1.86 10.72 12.14
C HIS A 92 2.54 10.66 13.51
N GLU A 93 3.76 11.21 13.63
CA GLU A 93 4.51 11.23 14.89
C GLU A 93 3.74 11.96 16.01
N ARG A 94 3.04 13.04 15.68
CA ARG A 94 2.22 13.80 16.63
C ARG A 94 0.88 13.14 16.96
N ALA A 95 0.41 12.25 16.11
CA ALA A 95 -0.86 11.55 16.32
C ALA A 95 -0.71 10.40 17.32
N ASN A 96 -1.78 10.11 18.06
CA ASN A 96 -1.85 8.95 18.98
C ASN A 96 -2.71 7.79 18.41
N THR A 97 -2.89 7.76 17.08
CA THR A 97 -3.72 6.77 16.40
C THR A 97 -2.96 6.20 15.21
N ALA A 98 -3.47 5.11 14.66
CA ALA A 98 -2.97 4.59 13.40
C ALA A 98 -3.16 5.60 12.27
N THR A 99 -2.25 5.55 11.30
CA THR A 99 -2.32 6.35 10.07
C THR A 99 -2.11 5.43 8.89
N LEU A 100 -2.98 5.51 7.88
CA LEU A 100 -2.81 4.80 6.62
C LEU A 100 -2.42 5.79 5.52
N TRP A 101 -1.34 5.49 4.80
CA TRP A 101 -0.97 6.17 3.56
C TRP A 101 -1.24 5.27 2.37
N ASP A 102 -2.12 5.72 1.49
CA ASP A 102 -2.40 5.12 0.20
C ASP A 102 -1.42 5.70 -0.83
N VAL A 103 -0.28 5.04 -1.00
CA VAL A 103 0.82 5.50 -1.86
C VAL A 103 0.61 4.95 -3.26
N HIS A 104 0.26 5.82 -4.20
CA HIS A 104 0.09 5.43 -5.59
C HIS A 104 1.45 5.17 -6.24
N THR A 105 1.65 3.94 -6.65
CA THR A 105 2.85 3.50 -7.37
C THR A 105 2.57 3.29 -8.84
N ASP A 106 3.62 3.31 -9.66
CA ASP A 106 3.51 3.06 -11.09
C ASP A 106 3.47 1.56 -11.35
N ASP A 107 2.35 1.08 -11.92
CA ASP A 107 2.11 -0.32 -12.26
C ASP A 107 2.91 -0.80 -13.50
N LEU A 108 3.62 0.11 -14.17
CA LEU A 108 4.48 -0.24 -15.31
C LEU A 108 5.93 -0.51 -14.90
N ILE A 109 6.31 -0.20 -13.65
CA ILE A 109 7.70 -0.27 -13.20
C ILE A 109 7.89 -1.42 -12.20
N PRO A 110 8.24 -2.64 -12.66
CA PRO A 110 8.60 -3.73 -11.76
C PRO A 110 9.93 -3.44 -11.04
N SER A 111 10.08 -3.99 -9.84
CA SER A 111 11.33 -3.85 -9.09
C SER A 111 12.52 -4.44 -9.87
N ARG A 112 13.74 -3.95 -9.56
CA ARG A 112 14.96 -4.46 -10.20
C ARG A 112 15.14 -5.97 -9.99
N ALA A 113 14.84 -6.47 -8.79
CA ALA A 113 14.91 -7.89 -8.50
C ALA A 113 13.92 -8.69 -9.36
N TYR A 114 12.70 -8.16 -9.52
CA TYR A 114 11.66 -8.78 -10.33
C TYR A 114 12.03 -8.83 -11.82
N ARG A 115 12.63 -7.75 -12.35
CA ARG A 115 13.12 -7.68 -13.72
C ARG A 115 14.20 -8.72 -14.00
N ARG A 116 15.14 -8.88 -13.07
CA ARG A 116 16.17 -9.94 -13.18
C ARG A 116 15.57 -11.34 -13.28
N VAL A 117 14.61 -11.65 -12.42
CA VAL A 117 14.04 -13.00 -12.33
C VAL A 117 13.09 -13.32 -13.50
N HIS A 118 12.27 -12.38 -13.92
CA HIS A 118 11.16 -12.64 -14.85
C HIS A 118 11.37 -12.09 -16.25
N TYR A 119 12.20 -11.05 -16.40
CA TYR A 119 12.48 -10.42 -17.71
C TYR A 119 13.89 -10.71 -18.22
N GLY A 120 14.74 -11.41 -17.45
CA GLY A 120 16.10 -11.74 -17.84
C GLY A 120 17.04 -10.55 -17.93
N GLU A 121 16.73 -9.45 -17.26
CA GLU A 121 17.59 -8.26 -17.22
C GLU A 121 18.78 -8.47 -16.27
N ALA A 122 19.95 -7.97 -16.65
CA ALA A 122 21.20 -8.11 -15.87
C ALA A 122 21.24 -7.17 -14.63
#